data_5f4eaaf3f7988719b3be30789d08ddda
#
_entry.id   5f4eaaf3f7988719b3be30789d08ddda
#
_cell.length_a   1.000
_cell.length_b   1.000
_cell.length_c   1.000
_cell.angle_alpha   90.00
_cell.angle_beta   90.00
_cell.angle_gamma   90.00
#
_symmetry.space_group_name_H-M   'P 1'
#
loop_
_entity.id
_entity.type
_entity.pdbx_description
1 polymer ?
#
loop_
_entity_poly.entity_id
_entity_poly.type
_entity_poly.pdbx_seq_one_letter_code
_entity_poly.pdbx_strand_id
1 'polypeptide(L)'
;AKSKALAREKILYEALLEILLKYLPELQTTAQALAESDVLINLAERADQLNYVAPQLVDEPGITIQDGRHPVVEQSMSDPFVPNDLRLDSRNSM
;
A
#
# COMPACT_ATOMS: atom_id res chain seq x y z
N ALA A 1 7.83 45.75 22.18
CA ALA A 1 8.72 44.56 22.06
C ALA A 1 8.00 43.35 21.45
N LYS A 2 6.84 42.96 21.97
CA LYS A 2 6.10 41.75 21.54
C LYS A 2 5.66 41.78 20.05
N SER A 3 5.20 42.93 19.55
CA SER A 3 4.78 43.09 18.15
C SER A 3 5.94 42.99 17.16
N LYS A 4 7.12 43.46 17.53
CA LYS A 4 8.34 43.33 16.69
C LYS A 4 8.84 41.89 16.62
N ALA A 5 8.76 41.16 17.73
CA ALA A 5 9.10 39.74 17.77
C ALA A 5 8.16 38.93 16.84
N LEU A 6 6.86 39.15 16.95
CA LEU A 6 5.85 38.47 16.13
C LEU A 6 6.03 38.75 14.64
N ALA A 7 6.32 40.01 14.27
CA ALA A 7 6.62 40.36 12.89
C ALA A 7 7.88 39.66 12.35
N ARG A 8 8.91 39.52 13.19
CA ARG A 8 10.15 38.83 12.81
C ARG A 8 9.94 37.33 12.67
N GLU A 9 9.17 36.71 13.58
CA GLU A 9 8.78 35.30 13.50
C GLU A 9 8.04 35.01 12.18
N LYS A 10 7.09 35.87 11.80
CA LYS A 10 6.36 35.71 10.56
C LYS A 10 7.30 35.74 9.31
N ILE A 11 8.22 36.69 9.28
CA ILE A 11 9.19 36.82 8.18
C ILE A 11 10.07 35.56 8.11
N LEU A 12 10.55 35.05 9.25
CA LEU A 12 11.37 33.85 9.30
C LEU A 12 10.60 32.60 8.86
N TYR A 13 9.34 32.51 9.25
CA TYR A 13 8.45 31.42 8.86
C TYR A 13 8.20 31.41 7.35
N GLU A 14 7.87 32.57 6.77
CA GLU A 14 7.66 32.70 5.32
C GLU A 14 8.93 32.37 4.53
N ALA A 15 10.09 32.84 5.00
CA ALA A 15 11.39 32.50 4.39
C ALA A 15 11.69 31.00 4.46
N LEU A 16 11.34 30.33 5.57
CA LEU A 16 11.48 28.89 5.72
C LEU A 16 10.58 28.14 4.72
N LEU A 17 9.34 28.57 4.54
CA LEU A 17 8.43 27.98 3.56
C LEU A 17 8.97 28.10 2.14
N GLU A 18 9.54 29.25 1.77
CA GLU A 18 10.14 29.44 0.46
C GLU A 18 11.35 28.50 0.22
N ILE A 19 12.15 28.27 1.26
CA ILE A 19 13.27 27.31 1.18
C ILE A 19 12.75 25.89 0.99
N LEU A 20 11.73 25.48 1.76
CA LEU A 20 11.14 24.15 1.67
C LEU A 20 10.50 23.89 0.31
N LEU A 21 9.86 24.91 -0.28
CA LEU A 21 9.26 24.80 -1.61
C LEU A 21 10.27 24.43 -2.70
N LYS A 22 11.52 24.86 -2.57
CA LYS A 22 12.59 24.49 -3.51
C LYS A 22 12.91 23.00 -3.49
N TYR A 23 12.72 22.35 -2.35
CA TYR A 23 12.97 20.92 -2.16
C TYR A 23 11.71 20.07 -2.26
N LEU A 24 10.57 20.68 -2.55
CA LEU A 24 9.29 19.97 -2.62
C LEU A 24 9.29 18.78 -3.59
N PRO A 25 9.85 18.89 -4.81
CA PRO A 25 9.88 17.74 -5.72
C PRO A 25 10.66 16.55 -5.16
N GLU A 26 11.81 16.79 -4.54
CA GLU A 26 12.63 15.75 -3.92
C GLU A 26 11.94 15.12 -2.70
N LEU A 27 11.28 15.95 -1.89
CA LEU A 27 10.49 15.49 -0.76
C LEU A 27 9.32 14.61 -1.22
N GLN A 28 8.62 15.00 -2.28
CA GLN A 28 7.53 14.21 -2.85
C GLN A 28 8.03 12.87 -3.41
N THR A 29 9.15 12.88 -4.14
CA THR A 29 9.77 11.65 -4.66
C THR A 29 10.17 10.70 -3.53
N THR A 30 10.76 11.24 -2.46
CA THR A 30 11.14 10.46 -1.28
C THR A 30 9.91 9.87 -0.60
N ALA A 31 8.86 10.67 -0.41
CA ALA A 31 7.61 10.22 0.19
C ALA A 31 6.96 9.09 -0.62
N GLN A 32 6.97 9.19 -1.96
CA GLN A 32 6.45 8.15 -2.83
C GLN A 32 7.27 6.86 -2.72
N ALA A 33 8.60 6.95 -2.73
CA ALA A 33 9.46 5.79 -2.56
C ALA A 33 9.25 5.09 -1.22
N LEU A 34 9.07 5.85 -0.14
CA LEU A 34 8.72 5.31 1.17
C LEU A 34 7.36 4.62 1.18
N ALA A 35 6.35 5.23 0.55
CA ALA A 35 5.02 4.64 0.44
C ALA A 35 5.03 3.32 -0.34
N GLU A 36 5.72 3.25 -1.46
CA GLU A 36 5.88 2.02 -2.24
C GLU A 36 6.62 0.94 -1.44
N SER A 37 7.69 1.31 -0.74
CA SER A 37 8.44 0.39 0.12
C SER A 37 7.57 -0.17 1.25
N ASP A 38 6.75 0.67 1.89
CA ASP A 38 5.83 0.27 2.96
C ASP A 38 4.81 -0.76 2.46
N VAL A 39 4.21 -0.54 1.29
CA VAL A 39 3.28 -1.50 0.67
C VAL A 39 3.96 -2.83 0.37
N LEU A 40 5.14 -2.81 -0.24
CA LEU A 40 5.87 -4.04 -0.59
C LEU A 40 6.28 -4.84 0.65
N ILE A 41 6.74 -4.16 1.70
CA ILE A 41 7.11 -4.80 2.97
C ILE A 41 5.87 -5.42 3.61
N ASN A 42 4.74 -4.70 3.63
CA ASN A 42 3.49 -5.22 4.19
C ASN A 42 3.01 -6.47 3.44
N LEU A 43 3.02 -6.45 2.12
CA LEU A 43 2.64 -7.60 1.30
C LEU A 43 3.56 -8.79 1.53
N ALA A 44 4.87 -8.57 1.61
CA ALA A 44 5.86 -9.61 1.86
C ALA A 44 5.68 -10.25 3.25
N GLU A 45 5.50 -9.43 4.28
CA GLU A 45 5.27 -9.90 5.65
C GLU A 45 3.97 -10.71 5.75
N ARG A 46 2.89 -10.24 5.12
CA ARG A 46 1.62 -10.98 5.09
C ARG A 46 1.73 -12.29 4.32
N ALA A 47 2.43 -12.31 3.20
CA ALA A 47 2.66 -13.52 2.43
C ALA A 47 3.43 -14.58 3.24
N ASP A 48 4.46 -14.16 3.97
CA ASP A 48 5.26 -15.05 4.81
C ASP A 48 4.44 -15.58 6.00
N GLN A 49 3.81 -14.70 6.76
CA GLN A 49 3.04 -15.07 7.97
C GLN A 49 1.81 -15.92 7.68
N LEU A 50 1.13 -15.67 6.56
CA LEU A 50 -0.14 -16.30 6.21
C LEU A 50 -0.01 -17.35 5.11
N ASN A 51 1.21 -17.68 4.71
CA ASN A 51 1.51 -18.63 3.65
C ASN A 51 0.77 -18.31 2.33
N TYR A 52 0.84 -17.06 1.92
CA TYR A 52 0.31 -16.64 0.63
C TYR A 52 1.37 -16.78 -0.45
N VAL A 53 0.92 -16.97 -1.68
CA VAL A 53 1.77 -17.07 -2.86
C VAL A 53 1.58 -15.87 -3.77
N ALA A 54 2.62 -15.52 -4.51
CA ALA A 54 2.52 -14.46 -5.50
C ALA A 54 1.62 -14.90 -6.67
N PRO A 55 0.66 -14.06 -7.10
CA PRO A 55 -0.16 -14.36 -8.26
C PRO A 55 0.67 -14.31 -9.55
N GLN A 56 0.36 -15.18 -10.49
CA GLN A 56 0.86 -15.10 -11.84
C GLN A 56 -0.07 -14.24 -12.68
N LEU A 57 0.43 -13.11 -13.16
CA LEU A 57 -0.32 -12.25 -14.07
C LEU A 57 -0.22 -12.77 -15.49
N VAL A 58 -1.35 -12.83 -16.19
CA VAL A 58 -1.46 -13.31 -17.57
C VAL A 58 -2.20 -12.27 -18.41
N ASP A 59 -1.95 -12.26 -19.72
CA ASP A 59 -2.57 -11.30 -20.64
C ASP A 59 -3.99 -11.71 -21.05
N GLU A 60 -4.35 -12.97 -20.85
CA GLU A 60 -5.67 -13.50 -21.18
C GLU A 60 -6.69 -13.16 -20.08
N PRO A 61 -7.90 -12.73 -20.44
CA PRO A 61 -8.95 -12.46 -19.46
C PRO A 61 -9.37 -13.71 -18.70
N GLY A 62 -9.25 -13.68 -17.38
CA GLY A 62 -9.68 -14.79 -16.54
C GLY A 62 -9.07 -14.77 -15.15
N ILE A 63 -9.61 -15.60 -14.27
CA ILE A 63 -9.09 -15.85 -12.93
C ILE A 63 -9.09 -17.36 -12.71
N THR A 64 -7.94 -17.91 -12.39
CA THR A 64 -7.81 -19.32 -11.97
C THR A 64 -7.18 -19.35 -10.60
N ILE A 65 -7.88 -19.92 -9.64
CA ILE A 65 -7.41 -20.08 -8.27
C ILE A 65 -7.41 -21.58 -7.96
N GLN A 66 -6.29 -22.09 -7.48
CA GLN A 66 -6.14 -23.44 -6.95
C GLN A 66 -6.00 -23.36 -5.43
N ASP A 67 -6.73 -24.21 -4.72
CA ASP A 67 -6.73 -24.25 -3.26
C ASP A 67 -7.00 -22.86 -2.64
N GLY A 68 -7.97 -22.13 -3.20
CA GLY A 68 -8.31 -20.78 -2.77
C GLY A 68 -8.81 -20.73 -1.33
N ARG A 69 -8.28 -19.78 -0.56
CA ARG A 69 -8.61 -19.55 0.85
C ARG A 69 -9.16 -18.15 1.05
N HIS A 70 -10.08 -17.99 1.98
CA HIS A 70 -10.61 -16.65 2.29
C HIS A 70 -9.80 -16.03 3.43
N PRO A 71 -9.05 -14.95 3.19
CA PRO A 71 -8.08 -14.44 4.16
C PRO A 71 -8.68 -14.01 5.50
N VAL A 72 -9.91 -13.48 5.50
CA VAL A 72 -10.57 -13.01 6.72
C VAL A 72 -11.25 -14.18 7.44
N VAL A 73 -11.96 -15.02 6.70
CA VAL A 73 -12.70 -16.18 7.29
C VAL A 73 -11.72 -17.16 7.90
N GLU A 74 -10.62 -17.48 7.19
CA GLU A 74 -9.58 -18.40 7.69
C GLU A 74 -8.99 -17.93 9.04
N GLN A 75 -8.81 -16.63 9.23
CA GLN A 75 -8.26 -16.07 10.47
C GLN A 75 -9.27 -16.07 11.63
N SER A 76 -10.57 -16.14 11.35
CA SER A 76 -11.64 -16.10 12.34
C SER A 76 -12.21 -17.47 12.70
N MET A 77 -11.86 -18.52 11.94
CA MET A 77 -12.33 -19.87 12.18
C MET A 77 -11.50 -20.58 13.26
N SER A 78 -12.16 -21.37 14.09
CA SER A 78 -11.52 -22.32 15.03
C SER A 78 -11.17 -23.65 14.37
N ASP A 79 -11.89 -24.00 13.32
CA ASP A 79 -11.67 -25.22 12.53
C ASP A 79 -10.81 -24.93 11.30
N PRO A 80 -10.08 -25.93 10.76
CA PRO A 80 -9.30 -25.76 9.54
C PRO A 80 -10.16 -25.28 8.37
N PHE A 81 -9.69 -24.26 7.66
CA PHE A 81 -10.34 -23.76 6.45
C PHE A 81 -10.22 -24.79 5.32
N VAL A 82 -11.33 -25.10 4.65
CA VAL A 82 -11.34 -25.99 3.47
C VAL A 82 -11.12 -25.17 2.22
N PRO A 83 -10.00 -25.35 1.50
CA PRO A 83 -9.72 -24.61 0.27
C PRO A 83 -10.69 -25.00 -0.85
N ASN A 84 -10.92 -24.07 -1.78
CA ASN A 84 -11.76 -24.30 -2.95
C ASN A 84 -11.12 -23.75 -4.21
N ASP A 85 -11.30 -24.45 -5.32
CA ASP A 85 -10.86 -23.98 -6.62
C ASP A 85 -11.90 -23.04 -7.24
N LEU A 86 -11.40 -22.04 -7.97
CA LEU A 86 -12.24 -21.15 -8.77
C LEU A 86 -11.65 -20.97 -10.16
N ARG A 87 -12.48 -21.07 -11.18
CA ARG A 87 -12.11 -20.75 -12.54
C ARG A 87 -13.17 -19.87 -13.19
N LEU A 88 -12.76 -18.67 -13.56
CA LEU A 88 -13.56 -17.73 -14.33
C LEU A 88 -12.81 -17.42 -15.63
N ASP A 89 -13.48 -17.58 -16.75
CA ASP A 89 -12.99 -17.27 -18.09
C ASP A 89 -14.11 -16.68 -18.94
N SER A 90 -13.82 -16.35 -20.20
CA SER A 90 -14.80 -15.77 -21.11
C SER A 90 -16.04 -16.64 -21.38
N ARG A 91 -16.00 -17.93 -21.03
CA ARG A 91 -17.12 -18.88 -21.20
C ARG A 91 -17.88 -19.12 -19.90
N ASN A 92 -17.23 -18.93 -18.78
CA ASN A 92 -17.76 -19.14 -17.43
C ASN A 92 -17.66 -17.84 -16.63
N SER A 93 -18.26 -16.77 -17.10
CA SER A 93 -18.46 -15.54 -16.35
C SER A 93 -19.77 -15.62 -15.55
N MET A 94 -19.72 -15.08 -14.31
CA MET A 94 -20.96 -14.85 -13.54
C MET A 94 -21.80 -13.78 -14.19
#